data_c6107eff26736df804a954ec2aeb82f7
#
_entry.id   c6107eff26736df804a954ec2aeb82f7
#
_cell.length_a   1.000
_cell.length_b   1.000
_cell.length_c   1.000
_cell.angle_alpha   90.00
_cell.angle_beta   90.00
_cell.angle_gamma   90.00
#
_symmetry.space_group_name_H-M   'P 1'
#
loop_
_entity.id
_entity.type
_entity.pdbx_description
1 polymer ?
#
loop_
_entity_poly.entity_id
_entity_poly.type
_entity_poly.pdbx_seq_one_letter_code
_entity_poly.pdbx_strand_id
1 'polypeptide(L)'
;MTNAEDLRPEISHSFSLSNDMYFTLGGAQVNVLVEGFYTRLLDVFTNYKDKSENGISYYTRHNYGIDDNGQQVSSGAKVLGLNLEGKIAYRWLSLQAGLTLTSNKYDVNQEWGVRQKVQGDHDAAYYESFVPKADGSDFDNVAVDNEPQTISMTSKEITRTPSTYGYFTIGINPVRPLNIALTGTFTGSMYVPHVVKWGQNSAVTDRTAIAAGLRTEGYKLPLVDATGAAILEDGAQKEVDVEWNELVKTKSFFDLGAKITYDLRLFSKSNVQLYCGINNFFNAFQSDYDFGPDRDSGYIYGPTIPRSGYFGVKFTF
;
A
#
# COMPACT_ATOMS: atom_id res chain seq x y z
N MET A 1 13.22 2.28 -18.55
CA MET A 1 11.78 2.25 -18.79
C MET A 1 11.54 2.62 -20.23
N THR A 2 10.81 1.81 -20.98
CA THR A 2 10.46 2.02 -22.38
C THR A 2 8.94 2.21 -22.50
N ASN A 3 8.48 2.67 -23.66
CA ASN A 3 7.05 2.73 -23.99
C ASN A 3 6.77 1.70 -25.07
N ALA A 4 5.59 1.07 -25.03
CA ALA A 4 5.10 0.25 -26.13
C ALA A 4 4.91 1.13 -27.38
N GLU A 5 5.12 0.53 -28.57
CA GLU A 5 5.02 1.27 -29.85
C GLU A 5 3.60 1.80 -30.10
N ASP A 6 2.59 1.10 -29.61
CA ASP A 6 1.17 1.42 -29.73
C ASP A 6 0.58 2.18 -28.53
N LEU A 7 1.44 2.76 -27.69
CA LEU A 7 1.01 3.49 -26.49
C LEU A 7 0.08 4.64 -26.83
N ARG A 8 -1.13 4.62 -26.27
CA ARG A 8 -2.17 5.64 -26.48
C ARG A 8 -2.25 6.59 -25.29
N PRO A 9 -2.69 7.83 -25.46
CA PRO A 9 -2.94 8.74 -24.36
C PRO A 9 -4.03 8.21 -23.42
N GLU A 10 -3.82 8.36 -22.11
CA GLU A 10 -4.87 8.11 -21.12
C GLU A 10 -5.94 9.20 -21.20
N ILE A 11 -7.20 8.80 -21.19
CA ILE A 11 -8.35 9.71 -21.23
C ILE A 11 -9.16 9.56 -19.94
N SER A 12 -9.47 10.67 -19.30
CA SER A 12 -10.29 10.72 -18.08
C SER A 12 -11.59 11.48 -18.31
N HIS A 13 -12.69 10.87 -17.88
CA HIS A 13 -14.00 11.52 -17.77
C HIS A 13 -14.44 11.49 -16.32
N SER A 14 -14.60 12.67 -15.71
CA SER A 14 -14.99 12.79 -14.31
C SER A 14 -16.31 13.54 -14.19
N PHE A 15 -17.18 13.03 -13.33
CA PHE A 15 -18.46 13.64 -12.97
C PHE A 15 -18.53 13.70 -11.45
N SER A 16 -18.94 14.85 -10.92
CA SER A 16 -19.23 14.98 -9.49
C SER A 16 -20.51 15.78 -9.27
N LEU A 17 -21.19 15.44 -8.19
CA LEU A 17 -22.34 16.17 -7.69
C LEU A 17 -22.13 16.41 -6.20
N SER A 18 -22.13 17.66 -5.78
CA SER A 18 -21.94 18.05 -4.40
C SER A 18 -23.10 18.91 -3.89
N ASN A 19 -23.39 18.75 -2.61
CA ASN A 19 -24.28 19.62 -1.86
C ASN A 19 -23.52 20.15 -0.63
N ASP A 20 -23.44 21.47 -0.54
CA ASP A 20 -22.75 22.18 0.53
C ASP A 20 -23.79 23.00 1.34
N MET A 21 -24.04 22.58 2.56
CA MET A 21 -25.08 23.10 3.43
C MET A 21 -24.48 23.89 4.58
N TYR A 22 -24.96 25.12 4.76
CA TYR A 22 -24.59 26.01 5.87
C TYR A 22 -25.81 26.34 6.73
N PHE A 23 -25.70 26.12 8.02
CA PHE A 23 -26.78 26.46 8.94
C PHE A 23 -26.26 26.77 10.36
N THR A 24 -27.12 27.31 11.19
CA THR A 24 -26.80 27.59 12.60
C THR A 24 -27.65 26.70 13.50
N LEU A 25 -27.00 25.98 14.40
CA LEU A 25 -27.67 25.10 15.35
C LEU A 25 -27.21 25.44 16.77
N GLY A 26 -28.14 25.92 17.64
CA GLY A 26 -27.83 26.27 19.03
C GLY A 26 -26.70 27.31 19.17
N GLY A 27 -26.53 28.21 18.19
CA GLY A 27 -25.47 29.21 18.17
C GLY A 27 -24.13 28.71 17.61
N ALA A 28 -24.02 27.44 17.24
CA ALA A 28 -22.90 26.89 16.48
C ALA A 28 -23.11 27.12 14.97
N GLN A 29 -22.06 27.50 14.26
CA GLN A 29 -22.04 27.51 12.81
C GLN A 29 -21.69 26.10 12.35
N VAL A 30 -22.50 25.55 11.45
CA VAL A 30 -22.34 24.19 10.91
C VAL A 30 -22.28 24.25 9.40
N ASN A 31 -21.32 23.53 8.85
CA ASN A 31 -21.22 23.25 7.43
C ASN A 31 -21.16 21.75 7.22
N VAL A 32 -21.93 21.24 6.26
CA VAL A 32 -21.93 19.83 5.86
C VAL A 32 -21.83 19.78 4.34
N LEU A 33 -20.78 19.10 3.86
CA LEU A 33 -20.57 18.80 2.45
C LEU A 33 -20.80 17.31 2.21
N VAL A 34 -21.60 17.00 1.21
CA VAL A 34 -21.78 15.65 0.68
C VAL A 34 -21.51 15.69 -0.81
N GLU A 35 -20.56 14.92 -1.29
CA GLU A 35 -20.19 14.85 -2.70
C GLU A 35 -20.12 13.41 -3.16
N GLY A 36 -20.87 13.06 -4.20
CA GLY A 36 -20.69 11.84 -4.97
C GLY A 36 -19.87 12.11 -6.22
N PHE A 37 -18.92 11.23 -6.54
CA PHE A 37 -18.10 11.37 -7.74
C PHE A 37 -17.91 10.03 -8.45
N TYR A 38 -17.75 10.13 -9.77
CA TYR A 38 -17.45 9.02 -10.65
C TYR A 38 -16.40 9.44 -11.66
N THR A 39 -15.32 8.67 -11.77
CA THR A 39 -14.29 8.86 -12.79
C THR A 39 -14.12 7.59 -13.61
N ARG A 40 -14.17 7.78 -14.92
CA ARG A 40 -13.86 6.75 -15.91
C ARG A 40 -12.53 7.06 -16.56
N LEU A 41 -11.60 6.12 -16.44
CA LEU A 41 -10.31 6.17 -17.13
C LEU A 41 -10.32 5.20 -18.29
N LEU A 42 -9.85 5.63 -19.44
CA LEU A 42 -9.66 4.84 -20.64
C LEU A 42 -8.18 4.80 -20.99
N ASP A 43 -7.72 3.70 -21.52
CA ASP A 43 -6.33 3.49 -21.93
C ASP A 43 -5.33 3.77 -20.79
N VAL A 44 -5.63 3.25 -19.59
CA VAL A 44 -4.84 3.49 -18.38
C VAL A 44 -3.43 2.97 -18.55
N PHE A 45 -2.44 3.76 -18.15
CA PHE A 45 -1.05 3.37 -18.17
C PHE A 45 -0.76 2.34 -17.09
N THR A 46 -0.19 1.21 -17.50
CA THR A 46 0.37 0.20 -16.62
C THR A 46 1.81 -0.11 -17.02
N ASN A 47 2.56 -0.68 -16.12
CA ASN A 47 3.96 -1.04 -16.35
C ASN A 47 4.08 -2.56 -16.27
N TYR A 48 4.66 -3.12 -17.31
CA TYR A 48 4.99 -4.53 -17.38
C TYR A 48 6.50 -4.71 -17.14
N LYS A 49 6.88 -5.67 -16.31
CA LYS A 49 8.28 -6.04 -16.11
C LYS A 49 8.69 -6.93 -17.28
N ASP A 50 9.43 -6.38 -18.21
CA ASP A 50 10.00 -7.11 -19.34
C ASP A 50 11.15 -8.02 -18.91
N LYS A 51 11.61 -8.91 -19.81
CA LYS A 51 12.68 -9.84 -19.48
C LYS A 51 13.93 -9.11 -19.01
N SER A 52 14.60 -9.72 -18.04
CA SER A 52 15.90 -9.25 -17.57
C SER A 52 16.98 -9.68 -18.58
N GLU A 53 17.68 -8.71 -19.15
CA GLU A 53 18.91 -8.96 -19.92
C GLU A 53 20.12 -8.49 -19.10
N ASN A 54 21.11 -9.33 -18.97
CA ASN A 54 22.35 -9.02 -18.23
C ASN A 54 22.11 -8.58 -16.77
N GLY A 55 21.09 -9.14 -16.10
CA GLY A 55 20.75 -8.78 -14.71
C GLY A 55 20.02 -7.44 -14.54
N ILE A 56 19.68 -6.78 -15.63
CA ILE A 56 18.93 -5.52 -15.62
C ILE A 56 17.48 -5.78 -15.98
N SER A 57 16.56 -5.44 -15.11
CA SER A 57 15.12 -5.53 -15.37
C SER A 57 14.64 -4.31 -16.15
N TYR A 58 13.94 -4.54 -17.23
CA TYR A 58 13.30 -3.50 -18.04
C TYR A 58 11.81 -3.44 -17.71
N TYR A 59 11.27 -2.22 -17.70
CA TYR A 59 9.84 -1.99 -17.57
C TYR A 59 9.32 -1.30 -18.82
N THR A 60 8.29 -1.86 -19.42
CA THR A 60 7.60 -1.27 -20.57
C THR A 60 6.25 -0.75 -20.14
N ARG A 61 5.97 0.52 -20.46
CA ARG A 61 4.67 1.16 -20.23
C ARG A 61 3.75 0.83 -21.40
N HIS A 62 2.52 0.43 -21.10
CA HIS A 62 1.50 0.06 -22.08
C HIS A 62 0.09 0.44 -21.59
N ASN A 63 -0.94 0.25 -22.45
CA ASN A 63 -2.36 0.52 -22.15
C ASN A 63 -3.24 -0.73 -22.21
N TYR A 64 -2.72 -1.89 -22.00
CA TYR A 64 -3.50 -3.11 -22.04
C TYR A 64 -3.51 -3.83 -20.68
N GLY A 65 -4.52 -4.63 -20.48
CA GLY A 65 -4.62 -5.61 -19.41
C GLY A 65 -5.00 -6.96 -20.00
N ILE A 66 -5.33 -7.90 -19.14
CA ILE A 66 -5.63 -9.28 -19.51
C ILE A 66 -7.10 -9.57 -19.16
N ASP A 67 -7.88 -9.99 -20.16
CA ASP A 67 -9.27 -10.39 -19.95
C ASP A 67 -9.38 -11.77 -19.28
N ASP A 68 -10.62 -12.18 -19.00
CA ASP A 68 -10.89 -13.46 -18.34
C ASP A 68 -10.56 -14.69 -19.24
N ASN A 69 -10.24 -14.47 -20.53
CA ASN A 69 -9.77 -15.50 -21.47
C ASN A 69 -8.24 -15.49 -21.64
N GLY A 70 -7.52 -14.64 -20.92
CA GLY A 70 -6.07 -14.50 -21.03
C GLY A 70 -5.61 -13.65 -22.22
N GLN A 71 -6.52 -12.92 -22.88
CA GLN A 71 -6.18 -12.09 -24.03
C GLN A 71 -5.87 -10.66 -23.62
N GLN A 72 -4.92 -10.04 -24.31
CA GLN A 72 -4.61 -8.63 -24.12
C GLN A 72 -5.72 -7.76 -24.71
N VAL A 73 -6.27 -6.89 -23.89
CA VAL A 73 -7.33 -5.94 -24.27
C VAL A 73 -7.02 -4.56 -23.70
N SER A 74 -7.66 -3.53 -24.25
CA SER A 74 -7.48 -2.17 -23.75
C SER A 74 -7.79 -2.08 -22.24
N SER A 75 -6.88 -1.44 -21.51
CA SER A 75 -7.01 -1.20 -20.07
C SER A 75 -7.90 0.02 -19.80
N GLY A 76 -8.75 -0.10 -18.81
CA GLY A 76 -9.54 1.01 -18.27
C GLY A 76 -9.72 0.85 -16.77
N ALA A 77 -10.17 1.92 -16.12
CA ALA A 77 -10.46 1.89 -14.69
C ALA A 77 -11.70 2.70 -14.35
N LYS A 78 -12.33 2.35 -13.23
CA LYS A 78 -13.47 3.05 -12.65
C LYS A 78 -13.15 3.43 -11.22
N VAL A 79 -13.43 4.68 -10.89
CA VAL A 79 -13.35 5.20 -9.54
C VAL A 79 -14.71 5.78 -9.19
N LEU A 80 -15.38 5.18 -8.21
CA LEU A 80 -16.65 5.67 -7.67
C LEU A 80 -16.44 6.01 -6.21
N GLY A 81 -16.95 7.15 -5.75
CA GLY A 81 -16.78 7.51 -4.35
C GLY A 81 -17.79 8.48 -3.80
N LEU A 82 -17.75 8.59 -2.48
CA LEU A 82 -18.54 9.51 -1.66
C LEU A 82 -17.60 10.23 -0.70
N ASN A 83 -17.63 11.56 -0.75
CA ASN A 83 -16.99 12.43 0.22
C ASN A 83 -18.04 12.99 1.17
N LEU A 84 -17.77 12.87 2.46
CA LEU A 84 -18.53 13.48 3.53
C LEU A 84 -17.61 14.40 4.33
N GLU A 85 -17.95 15.66 4.46
CA GLU A 85 -17.19 16.60 5.28
C GLU A 85 -18.15 17.36 6.20
N GLY A 86 -17.75 17.53 7.45
CA GLY A 86 -18.47 18.30 8.44
C GLY A 86 -17.56 19.31 9.14
N LYS A 87 -18.05 20.53 9.33
CA LYS A 87 -17.39 21.60 10.10
C LYS A 87 -18.36 22.15 11.12
N ILE A 88 -17.91 22.31 12.33
CA ILE A 88 -18.67 22.93 13.43
C ILE A 88 -17.77 23.96 14.10
N ALA A 89 -18.25 25.17 14.25
CA ALA A 89 -17.58 26.21 15.01
C ALA A 89 -18.53 26.76 16.08
N TYR A 90 -18.13 26.64 17.33
CA TYR A 90 -18.92 27.13 18.48
C TYR A 90 -18.00 27.75 19.52
N ARG A 91 -18.05 29.07 19.66
CA ARG A 91 -17.30 29.83 20.68
C ARG A 91 -15.80 29.44 20.73
N TRP A 92 -15.46 28.59 21.68
CA TRP A 92 -14.09 28.12 21.95
C TRP A 92 -13.74 26.78 21.29
N LEU A 93 -14.70 26.14 20.61
CA LEU A 93 -14.54 24.84 19.98
C LEU A 93 -14.72 24.94 18.47
N SER A 94 -13.79 24.33 17.72
CA SER A 94 -13.96 24.05 16.29
C SER A 94 -13.69 22.58 16.03
N LEU A 95 -14.48 21.99 15.15
CA LEU A 95 -14.34 20.62 14.68
C LEU A 95 -14.44 20.63 13.17
N GLN A 96 -13.54 19.96 12.50
CA GLN A 96 -13.65 19.59 11.10
C GLN A 96 -13.35 18.10 10.99
N ALA A 97 -14.17 17.37 10.23
CA ALA A 97 -13.94 15.96 9.95
C ALA A 97 -14.35 15.66 8.52
N GLY A 98 -13.61 14.79 7.85
CA GLY A 98 -13.88 14.31 6.50
C GLY A 98 -13.71 12.81 6.42
N LEU A 99 -14.58 12.15 5.65
CA LEU A 99 -14.52 10.73 5.36
C LEU A 99 -14.76 10.54 3.87
N THR A 100 -13.88 9.78 3.22
CA THR A 100 -13.99 9.37 1.83
C THR A 100 -14.15 7.86 1.76
N LEU A 101 -15.16 7.42 1.03
CA LEU A 101 -15.40 6.03 0.67
C LEU A 101 -15.24 5.88 -0.82
N THR A 102 -14.40 4.95 -1.29
CA THR A 102 -14.16 4.74 -2.72
C THR A 102 -14.20 3.27 -3.10
N SER A 103 -14.56 3.04 -4.35
CA SER A 103 -14.38 1.76 -5.05
C SER A 103 -13.53 2.04 -6.29
N ASN A 104 -12.32 1.49 -6.31
CA ASN A 104 -11.30 1.75 -7.32
C ASN A 104 -10.92 0.43 -7.97
N LYS A 105 -11.30 0.22 -9.25
CA LYS A 105 -11.03 -1.04 -9.95
C LYS A 105 -10.70 -0.83 -11.41
N TYR A 106 -9.78 -1.65 -11.89
CA TYR A 106 -9.58 -1.82 -13.32
C TYR A 106 -10.75 -2.60 -13.94
N ASP A 107 -11.01 -2.38 -15.20
CA ASP A 107 -12.04 -3.14 -15.96
C ASP A 107 -11.58 -4.55 -16.23
N VAL A 108 -10.30 -4.70 -16.50
CA VAL A 108 -9.61 -5.96 -16.82
C VAL A 108 -8.43 -6.16 -15.89
N ASN A 109 -7.98 -7.40 -15.76
CA ASN A 109 -6.85 -7.71 -14.91
C ASN A 109 -5.59 -6.97 -15.37
N GLN A 110 -4.88 -6.39 -14.41
CA GLN A 110 -3.55 -5.82 -14.60
C GLN A 110 -2.51 -6.74 -13.99
N GLU A 111 -1.38 -6.88 -14.64
CA GLU A 111 -0.25 -7.60 -14.07
C GLU A 111 0.40 -6.76 -12.97
N TRP A 112 0.60 -7.34 -11.81
CA TRP A 112 1.23 -6.68 -10.68
C TRP A 112 2.48 -7.42 -10.18
N GLY A 113 2.75 -8.62 -10.68
CA GLY A 113 3.91 -9.41 -10.32
C GLY A 113 3.94 -10.74 -11.06
N VAL A 114 4.96 -11.52 -10.77
CA VAL A 114 5.17 -12.83 -11.37
C VAL A 114 5.42 -13.88 -10.30
N ARG A 115 5.05 -15.13 -10.59
CA ARG A 115 5.45 -16.31 -9.82
C ARG A 115 6.20 -17.25 -10.72
N GLN A 116 7.18 -17.95 -10.18
CA GLN A 116 7.81 -19.04 -10.92
C GLN A 116 6.87 -20.24 -10.93
N LYS A 117 6.67 -20.79 -12.13
CA LYS A 117 5.92 -22.02 -12.34
C LYS A 117 6.89 -23.18 -12.22
N VAL A 118 6.56 -24.09 -11.37
CA VAL A 118 7.22 -25.38 -11.32
C VAL A 118 6.48 -26.35 -12.25
N GLN A 119 7.21 -27.23 -12.89
CA GLN A 119 6.69 -28.03 -13.99
C GLN A 119 5.50 -28.93 -13.60
N GLY A 120 4.52 -28.96 -14.48
CA GLY A 120 3.26 -29.68 -14.41
C GLY A 120 2.07 -28.72 -14.50
N ASP A 121 0.96 -29.15 -15.07
CA ASP A 121 -0.32 -28.42 -15.03
C ASP A 121 -0.86 -28.43 -13.61
N HIS A 122 -0.33 -27.52 -12.79
CA HIS A 122 -0.74 -27.42 -11.40
C HIS A 122 -1.67 -26.23 -11.22
N ASP A 123 -2.74 -26.43 -10.50
CA ASP A 123 -3.70 -25.42 -10.13
C ASP A 123 -3.20 -24.50 -8.98
N ALA A 124 -4.02 -23.54 -8.57
CA ALA A 124 -3.67 -22.63 -7.49
C ALA A 124 -3.31 -23.35 -6.19
N ALA A 125 -3.89 -24.50 -5.91
CA ALA A 125 -3.62 -25.29 -4.70
C ALA A 125 -2.20 -25.84 -4.67
N TYR A 126 -1.61 -26.11 -5.83
CA TYR A 126 -0.22 -26.52 -5.92
C TYR A 126 0.75 -25.42 -5.53
N TYR A 127 0.45 -24.17 -5.86
CA TYR A 127 1.28 -23.04 -5.47
C TYR A 127 1.17 -22.72 -3.98
N GLU A 128 0.07 -23.06 -3.34
CA GLU A 128 -0.07 -22.99 -1.89
C GLU A 128 0.82 -24.03 -1.19
N SER A 129 1.19 -25.11 -1.86
CA SER A 129 2.11 -26.14 -1.33
C SER A 129 3.57 -25.69 -1.26
N PHE A 130 3.92 -24.55 -1.88
CA PHE A 130 5.23 -23.90 -1.66
C PHE A 130 5.30 -23.16 -0.32
N VAL A 131 4.20 -23.02 0.39
CA VAL A 131 4.24 -22.57 1.77
C VAL A 131 4.91 -23.69 2.59
N PRO A 132 6.02 -23.40 3.31
CA PRO A 132 6.69 -24.39 4.11
C PRO A 132 5.71 -25.08 5.06
N LYS A 133 5.77 -26.37 5.14
CA LYS A 133 4.99 -27.11 6.14
C LYS A 133 5.35 -26.60 7.53
N ALA A 134 4.36 -26.46 8.40
CA ALA A 134 4.50 -25.95 9.75
C ALA A 134 5.50 -26.75 10.62
N ASP A 135 5.86 -27.95 10.21
CA ASP A 135 6.81 -28.84 10.87
C ASP A 135 8.27 -28.66 10.44
N GLY A 136 8.54 -27.69 9.51
CA GLY A 136 9.89 -27.48 8.98
C GLY A 136 10.39 -28.57 8.04
N SER A 137 9.55 -29.56 7.71
CA SER A 137 9.85 -30.52 6.66
C SER A 137 9.76 -29.86 5.31
N ASP A 138 10.64 -30.27 4.41
CA ASP A 138 10.80 -29.73 3.07
C ASP A 138 9.50 -29.53 2.29
N PHE A 139 9.57 -28.64 1.30
CA PHE A 139 8.58 -28.62 0.20
C PHE A 139 8.48 -30.01 -0.39
N ASP A 140 7.29 -30.43 -0.75
CA ASP A 140 7.14 -31.63 -1.56
C ASP A 140 8.01 -31.49 -2.81
N ASN A 141 8.84 -32.49 -3.10
CA ASN A 141 9.78 -32.48 -4.22
C ASN A 141 9.08 -32.05 -5.49
N VAL A 142 9.42 -30.89 -5.97
CA VAL A 142 8.79 -30.30 -7.15
C VAL A 142 9.69 -30.56 -8.33
N ALA A 143 9.20 -31.35 -9.29
CA ALA A 143 9.90 -31.56 -10.54
C ALA A 143 9.91 -30.25 -11.37
N VAL A 144 11.10 -29.78 -11.72
CA VAL A 144 11.31 -28.55 -12.52
C VAL A 144 12.01 -28.95 -13.78
N ASP A 145 11.43 -28.64 -14.95
CA ASP A 145 12.18 -28.66 -16.20
C ASP A 145 13.27 -27.59 -16.17
N ASN A 146 14.32 -27.76 -16.92
CA ASN A 146 15.57 -27.01 -16.90
C ASN A 146 15.47 -25.48 -16.82
N GLU A 147 14.28 -24.89 -17.00
CA GLU A 147 14.03 -23.46 -16.80
C GLU A 147 12.71 -23.24 -16.07
N PRO A 148 12.69 -22.49 -14.96
CA PRO A 148 11.47 -22.14 -14.26
C PRO A 148 10.59 -21.27 -15.17
N GLN A 149 9.39 -21.75 -15.49
CA GLN A 149 8.40 -20.94 -16.21
C GLN A 149 7.82 -19.89 -15.26
N THR A 150 7.53 -18.73 -15.80
CA THR A 150 6.97 -17.62 -15.05
C THR A 150 5.47 -17.48 -15.34
N ILE A 151 4.67 -17.31 -14.29
CA ILE A 151 3.24 -17.02 -14.39
C ILE A 151 3.01 -15.58 -13.95
N SER A 152 2.27 -14.84 -14.77
CA SER A 152 1.84 -13.49 -14.43
C SER A 152 0.75 -13.52 -13.34
N MET A 153 0.96 -12.76 -12.29
CA MET A 153 -0.03 -12.52 -11.25
C MET A 153 -0.85 -11.29 -11.60
N THR A 154 -2.16 -11.47 -11.76
CA THR A 154 -3.05 -10.42 -12.24
C THR A 154 -4.13 -10.08 -11.24
N SER A 155 -4.64 -8.84 -11.26
CA SER A 155 -5.75 -8.38 -10.44
C SER A 155 -6.46 -7.18 -11.06
N LYS A 156 -7.75 -7.03 -10.75
CA LYS A 156 -8.54 -5.81 -11.05
C LYS A 156 -8.40 -4.74 -9.95
N GLU A 157 -7.72 -5.04 -8.85
CA GLU A 157 -7.57 -4.08 -7.75
C GLU A 157 -6.52 -3.02 -8.09
N ILE A 158 -6.86 -1.75 -7.88
CA ILE A 158 -5.87 -0.67 -7.94
C ILE A 158 -5.07 -0.70 -6.64
N THR A 159 -3.80 -1.02 -6.77
CA THR A 159 -2.91 -1.18 -5.62
C THR A 159 -2.57 0.16 -4.97
N ARG A 160 -2.20 0.14 -3.68
CA ARG A 160 -1.79 1.30 -2.88
C ARG A 160 -2.84 2.41 -2.77
N THR A 161 -4.11 2.05 -2.96
CA THR A 161 -5.24 2.98 -2.88
C THR A 161 -6.24 2.45 -1.85
N PRO A 162 -6.37 3.10 -0.68
CA PRO A 162 -7.32 2.67 0.32
C PRO A 162 -8.76 2.95 -0.15
N SER A 163 -9.68 2.03 0.15
CA SER A 163 -11.11 2.20 -0.14
C SER A 163 -11.82 3.14 0.84
N THR A 164 -11.20 3.43 1.96
CA THR A 164 -11.75 4.30 3.01
C THR A 164 -10.62 5.09 3.63
N TYR A 165 -10.75 6.40 3.69
CA TYR A 165 -9.81 7.25 4.40
C TYR A 165 -10.51 8.50 4.92
N GLY A 166 -9.92 9.14 5.91
CA GLY A 166 -10.52 10.31 6.51
C GLY A 166 -9.58 11.05 7.45
N TYR A 167 -10.07 12.16 7.93
CA TYR A 167 -9.34 13.00 8.86
C TYR A 167 -10.29 13.72 9.82
N PHE A 168 -9.75 14.19 10.91
CA PHE A 168 -10.40 15.19 11.73
C PHE A 168 -9.39 16.19 12.30
N THR A 169 -9.89 17.37 12.60
CA THR A 169 -9.18 18.41 13.36
C THR A 169 -10.11 19.00 14.40
N ILE A 170 -9.69 19.00 15.64
CA ILE A 170 -10.39 19.65 16.76
C ILE A 170 -9.53 20.80 17.26
N GLY A 171 -10.06 21.98 17.24
CA GLY A 171 -9.45 23.18 17.81
C GLY A 171 -10.19 23.62 19.08
N ILE A 172 -9.48 23.76 20.19
CA ILE A 172 -10.02 24.17 21.49
C ILE A 172 -9.28 25.42 21.94
N ASN A 173 -10.01 26.53 22.07
CA ASN A 173 -9.50 27.83 22.49
C ASN A 173 -10.19 28.27 23.81
N PRO A 174 -9.90 27.62 24.92
CA PRO A 174 -10.65 27.84 26.17
C PRO A 174 -10.48 29.28 26.73
N VAL A 175 -9.30 29.84 26.50
CA VAL A 175 -8.95 31.22 26.80
C VAL A 175 -8.07 31.79 25.70
N ARG A 176 -8.11 33.11 25.45
CA ARG A 176 -7.45 33.74 24.30
C ARG A 176 -6.00 33.35 24.06
N PRO A 177 -5.09 33.24 25.06
CA PRO A 177 -3.70 32.90 24.76
C PRO A 177 -3.48 31.42 24.49
N LEU A 178 -4.41 30.51 24.79
CA LEU A 178 -4.25 29.07 24.74
C LEU A 178 -5.04 28.47 23.57
N ASN A 179 -4.34 27.76 22.68
CA ASN A 179 -4.93 26.92 21.64
C ASN A 179 -4.46 25.48 21.80
N ILE A 180 -5.38 24.55 21.77
CA ILE A 180 -5.12 23.12 21.74
C ILE A 180 -5.69 22.58 20.44
N ALA A 181 -4.86 21.92 19.64
CA ALA A 181 -5.27 21.28 18.39
C ALA A 181 -5.04 19.77 18.48
N LEU A 182 -6.06 19.01 18.13
CA LEU A 182 -5.96 17.56 17.92
C LEU A 182 -6.22 17.28 16.44
N THR A 183 -5.35 16.49 15.84
CA THR A 183 -5.49 16.09 14.43
C THR A 183 -5.42 14.58 14.35
N GLY A 184 -6.31 13.99 13.58
CA GLY A 184 -6.29 12.56 13.32
C GLY A 184 -6.45 12.25 11.85
N THR A 185 -5.77 11.24 11.38
CA THR A 185 -5.94 10.69 10.04
C THR A 185 -6.20 9.19 10.13
N PHE A 186 -7.16 8.73 9.34
CA PHE A 186 -7.49 7.32 9.20
C PHE A 186 -7.21 6.89 7.76
N THR A 187 -6.45 5.81 7.60
CA THR A 187 -6.20 5.16 6.32
C THR A 187 -6.69 3.72 6.41
N GLY A 188 -7.68 3.37 5.61
CA GLY A 188 -8.24 2.03 5.55
C GLY A 188 -7.28 1.03 4.90
N SER A 189 -7.69 -0.22 4.87
CA SER A 189 -6.93 -1.26 4.20
C SER A 189 -6.87 -1.02 2.69
N MET A 190 -5.76 -1.42 2.08
CA MET A 190 -5.51 -1.36 0.64
C MET A 190 -4.77 -2.62 0.20
N TYR A 191 -4.74 -2.87 -1.10
CA TYR A 191 -3.93 -3.95 -1.66
C TYR A 191 -2.54 -3.43 -2.01
N VAL A 192 -1.50 -4.17 -1.61
CA VAL A 192 -0.10 -3.83 -1.87
C VAL A 192 0.62 -5.07 -2.38
N PRO A 193 1.29 -4.99 -3.53
CA PRO A 193 2.16 -6.06 -3.99
C PRO A 193 3.31 -6.28 -3.01
N HIS A 194 3.63 -7.52 -2.75
CA HIS A 194 4.75 -7.94 -1.94
C HIS A 194 5.55 -8.99 -2.70
N VAL A 195 6.83 -8.71 -2.91
CA VAL A 195 7.75 -9.61 -3.60
C VAL A 195 8.53 -10.41 -2.55
N VAL A 196 8.25 -11.69 -2.46
CA VAL A 196 8.97 -12.62 -1.59
C VAL A 196 9.97 -13.38 -2.43
N LYS A 197 11.25 -13.26 -2.13
CA LYS A 197 12.32 -14.07 -2.72
C LYS A 197 12.61 -15.26 -1.82
N TRP A 198 12.37 -16.44 -2.35
CA TRP A 198 12.68 -17.68 -1.69
C TRP A 198 14.05 -18.16 -2.15
N GLY A 199 14.90 -18.56 -1.22
CA GLY A 199 16.20 -19.13 -1.53
C GLY A 199 17.40 -18.24 -1.38
N GLN A 200 17.23 -16.94 -1.25
CA GLN A 200 18.30 -16.06 -0.80
C GLN A 200 18.22 -15.93 0.72
N ASN A 201 19.35 -15.71 1.40
CA ASN A 201 19.42 -15.40 2.84
C ASN A 201 18.67 -14.08 3.14
N SER A 202 17.41 -14.04 2.77
CA SER A 202 16.57 -12.91 3.04
C SER A 202 15.88 -13.18 4.37
N ALA A 203 15.93 -12.24 5.23
CA ALA A 203 15.02 -12.16 6.36
C ALA A 203 13.58 -11.84 5.89
N VAL A 204 13.31 -11.95 4.59
CA VAL A 204 11.95 -12.01 4.07
C VAL A 204 11.40 -13.34 4.45
N THR A 205 10.84 -13.29 5.36
CA THR A 205 10.29 -14.26 6.19
C THR A 205 8.94 -14.61 5.61
N ASP A 206 8.82 -15.81 5.20
CA ASP A 206 7.55 -16.47 5.14
C ASP A 206 6.81 -16.15 6.45
N ARG A 207 5.76 -15.36 6.34
CA ARG A 207 4.95 -14.94 7.49
C ARG A 207 4.40 -16.13 8.25
N THR A 208 4.16 -17.22 7.55
CA THR A 208 3.70 -18.48 8.13
C THR A 208 4.84 -19.17 8.90
N ALA A 209 6.03 -19.18 8.35
CA ALA A 209 7.21 -19.75 9.01
C ALA A 209 7.69 -18.91 10.18
N ILE A 210 7.58 -17.57 10.10
CA ILE A 210 7.84 -16.68 11.24
C ILE A 210 6.80 -16.86 12.33
N ALA A 211 5.52 -16.84 11.97
CA ALA A 211 4.44 -17.05 12.92
C ALA A 211 4.56 -18.39 13.62
N ALA A 212 5.13 -19.40 12.93
CA ALA A 212 5.43 -20.71 13.47
C ALA A 212 6.81 -20.81 14.16
N GLY A 213 7.65 -19.75 14.09
CA GLY A 213 9.00 -19.75 14.65
C GLY A 213 10.00 -20.66 13.92
N LEU A 214 9.72 -21.04 12.68
CA LEU A 214 10.37 -22.16 12.03
C LEU A 214 11.57 -21.80 11.16
N ARG A 215 11.68 -20.60 10.59
CA ARG A 215 12.85 -20.21 9.77
C ARG A 215 13.11 -18.71 9.70
N THR A 216 14.40 -18.36 9.71
CA THR A 216 14.93 -17.02 9.43
C THR A 216 15.78 -16.97 8.16
N GLU A 217 15.93 -18.09 7.45
CA GLU A 217 16.79 -18.23 6.27
C GLU A 217 15.96 -18.60 5.04
N GLY A 218 16.32 -18.06 3.91
CA GLY A 218 15.65 -18.27 2.65
C GLY A 218 15.63 -19.72 2.17
N TYR A 219 14.66 -20.05 1.34
CA TYR A 219 14.50 -21.38 0.77
C TYR A 219 15.08 -21.46 -0.63
N LYS A 220 15.82 -22.54 -0.87
CA LYS A 220 16.20 -22.95 -2.19
C LYS A 220 15.44 -24.21 -2.56
N LEU A 221 14.85 -24.23 -3.75
CA LEU A 221 14.21 -25.41 -4.27
C LEU A 221 15.24 -26.32 -4.92
N PRO A 222 15.36 -27.58 -4.48
CA PRO A 222 16.17 -28.54 -5.17
C PRO A 222 15.57 -28.85 -6.54
N LEU A 223 16.38 -28.79 -7.59
CA LEU A 223 15.96 -29.14 -8.93
C LEU A 223 15.99 -30.66 -9.11
N VAL A 224 14.89 -31.18 -9.66
CA VAL A 224 14.78 -32.58 -10.09
C VAL A 224 14.33 -32.60 -11.54
N ASP A 225 14.70 -33.66 -12.26
CA ASP A 225 14.25 -33.89 -13.62
C ASP A 225 12.82 -34.45 -13.67
N ALA A 226 12.29 -34.66 -14.87
CA ALA A 226 10.93 -35.18 -15.08
C ALA A 226 10.69 -36.59 -14.46
N THR A 227 11.74 -37.28 -14.04
CA THR A 227 11.66 -38.59 -13.38
C THR A 227 11.74 -38.47 -11.85
N GLY A 228 11.97 -37.29 -11.33
CA GLY A 228 12.20 -37.04 -9.91
C GLY A 228 13.65 -37.24 -9.48
N ALA A 229 14.59 -37.45 -10.41
CA ALA A 229 16.02 -37.58 -10.08
C ALA A 229 16.65 -36.19 -9.90
N ALA A 230 17.57 -36.09 -8.92
CA ALA A 230 18.27 -34.84 -8.63
C ALA A 230 19.09 -34.35 -9.83
N ILE A 231 18.90 -33.10 -10.23
CA ILE A 231 19.81 -32.44 -11.20
C ILE A 231 21.04 -31.99 -10.41
N LEU A 232 22.20 -32.45 -10.82
CA LEU A 232 23.46 -32.13 -10.15
C LEU A 232 24.24 -31.06 -10.92
N GLU A 233 24.86 -30.15 -10.19
CA GLU A 233 25.84 -29.20 -10.66
C GLU A 233 27.08 -29.31 -9.75
N ASP A 234 28.23 -29.58 -10.34
CA ASP A 234 29.49 -29.85 -9.62
C ASP A 234 29.40 -30.93 -8.52
N GLY A 235 28.52 -31.94 -8.73
CA GLY A 235 28.31 -33.04 -7.82
C GLY A 235 27.39 -32.77 -6.63
N ALA A 236 26.86 -31.57 -6.51
CA ALA A 236 25.82 -31.19 -5.55
C ALA A 236 24.46 -31.06 -6.25
N GLN A 237 23.37 -31.25 -5.52
CA GLN A 237 22.04 -31.00 -6.07
C GLN A 237 21.91 -29.52 -6.39
N LYS A 238 21.54 -29.23 -7.64
CA LYS A 238 21.29 -27.87 -8.09
C LYS A 238 20.06 -27.30 -7.38
N GLU A 239 20.19 -26.10 -6.90
CA GLU A 239 19.11 -25.38 -6.23
C GLU A 239 18.83 -24.08 -6.97
N VAL A 240 17.56 -23.63 -6.98
CA VAL A 240 17.15 -22.36 -7.56
C VAL A 240 16.42 -21.51 -6.57
N ASP A 241 16.63 -20.21 -6.67
CA ASP A 241 15.86 -19.22 -5.95
C ASP A 241 14.45 -19.11 -6.53
N VAL A 242 13.44 -19.03 -5.67
CA VAL A 242 12.05 -18.91 -6.09
C VAL A 242 11.55 -17.50 -5.77
N GLU A 243 11.08 -16.79 -6.78
CA GLU A 243 10.37 -15.52 -6.60
C GLU A 243 8.87 -15.79 -6.47
N TRP A 244 8.32 -15.38 -5.34
CA TRP A 244 6.90 -15.52 -5.04
C TRP A 244 6.31 -14.16 -4.74
N ASN A 245 5.39 -13.70 -5.58
CA ASN A 245 4.70 -12.44 -5.38
C ASN A 245 3.29 -12.69 -4.83
N GLU A 246 2.90 -11.91 -3.86
CA GLU A 246 1.55 -11.93 -3.28
C GLU A 246 0.92 -10.55 -3.26
N LEU A 247 -0.39 -10.49 -3.37
CA LEU A 247 -1.16 -9.26 -3.22
C LEU A 247 -1.75 -9.19 -1.81
N VAL A 248 -1.08 -8.45 -0.95
CA VAL A 248 -1.43 -8.38 0.47
C VAL A 248 -2.48 -7.31 0.71
N LYS A 249 -3.53 -7.66 1.44
CA LYS A 249 -4.46 -6.67 1.98
C LYS A 249 -3.93 -6.14 3.31
N THR A 250 -3.58 -4.86 3.35
CA THR A 250 -2.97 -4.23 4.52
C THR A 250 -3.95 -4.08 5.68
N LYS A 251 -3.41 -3.82 6.86
CA LYS A 251 -4.18 -3.32 8.01
C LYS A 251 -4.53 -1.84 7.79
N SER A 252 -5.55 -1.36 8.49
CA SER A 252 -5.85 0.07 8.58
C SER A 252 -4.95 0.75 9.61
N PHE A 253 -4.72 2.06 9.42
CA PHE A 253 -3.93 2.89 10.33
C PHE A 253 -4.73 4.08 10.83
N PHE A 254 -4.45 4.45 12.06
CA PHE A 254 -4.95 5.66 12.64
C PHE A 254 -3.78 6.42 13.27
N ASP A 255 -3.52 7.63 12.78
CA ASP A 255 -2.49 8.53 13.29
C ASP A 255 -3.17 9.70 14.02
N LEU A 256 -2.76 9.92 15.26
CA LEU A 256 -3.24 11.02 16.09
C LEU A 256 -2.08 11.94 16.47
N GLY A 257 -2.25 13.23 16.18
CA GLY A 257 -1.37 14.30 16.63
C GLY A 257 -2.06 15.23 17.63
N ALA A 258 -1.29 15.82 18.52
CA ALA A 258 -1.74 16.86 19.44
C ALA A 258 -0.74 18.00 19.48
N LYS A 259 -1.23 19.23 19.51
CA LYS A 259 -0.41 20.45 19.62
C LYS A 259 -1.05 21.42 20.62
N ILE A 260 -0.24 21.94 21.51
CA ILE A 260 -0.63 23.03 22.43
C ILE A 260 0.18 24.26 22.04
N THR A 261 -0.49 25.39 21.95
CA THR A 261 0.11 26.67 21.59
C THR A 261 -0.33 27.73 22.62
N TYR A 262 0.61 28.52 23.08
CA TYR A 262 0.34 29.61 24.00
C TYR A 262 0.95 30.90 23.50
N ASP A 263 0.13 31.92 23.28
CA ASP A 263 0.51 33.24 22.75
C ASP A 263 0.77 34.23 23.89
N LEU A 264 2.01 34.70 23.99
CA LEU A 264 2.43 35.71 24.95
C LEU A 264 2.64 37.04 24.24
N ARG A 265 1.99 38.10 24.70
CA ARG A 265 2.33 39.47 24.33
C ARG A 265 3.39 40.01 25.29
N LEU A 266 4.60 40.12 24.84
CA LEU A 266 5.69 40.69 25.65
C LEU A 266 5.77 42.20 25.55
N PHE A 267 5.45 42.79 24.39
CA PHE A 267 5.45 44.23 24.12
C PHE A 267 4.33 44.60 23.15
N SER A 268 4.05 45.88 22.99
CA SER A 268 2.94 46.37 22.15
C SER A 268 3.04 45.95 20.68
N LYS A 269 4.24 45.57 20.19
CA LYS A 269 4.49 45.16 18.81
C LYS A 269 5.10 43.77 18.66
N SER A 270 5.36 43.06 19.76
CA SER A 270 6.07 41.75 19.69
C SER A 270 5.23 40.66 20.33
N ASN A 271 4.97 39.62 19.57
CA ASN A 271 4.30 38.42 20.04
C ASN A 271 5.30 37.26 20.14
N VAL A 272 5.21 36.50 21.23
CA VAL A 272 5.94 35.26 21.42
C VAL A 272 4.94 34.11 21.50
N GLN A 273 5.09 33.12 20.66
CA GLN A 273 4.27 31.92 20.70
C GLN A 273 5.14 30.76 21.18
N LEU A 274 4.73 30.15 22.28
CA LEU A 274 5.28 28.88 22.75
C LEU A 274 4.42 27.74 22.22
N TYR A 275 5.02 26.69 21.75
CA TYR A 275 4.27 25.52 21.32
C TYR A 275 4.99 24.22 21.63
N CYS A 276 4.21 23.20 21.93
CA CYS A 276 4.67 21.82 22.04
C CYS A 276 3.64 20.89 21.42
N GLY A 277 4.07 19.71 21.05
CA GLY A 277 3.16 18.74 20.45
C GLY A 277 3.76 17.34 20.38
N ILE A 278 2.91 16.43 19.98
CA ILE A 278 3.23 15.03 19.76
C ILE A 278 2.61 14.58 18.43
N ASN A 279 3.37 13.92 17.60
CA ASN A 279 2.93 13.26 16.39
C ASN A 279 2.87 11.76 16.62
N ASN A 280 1.98 11.10 15.90
CA ASN A 280 1.78 9.66 15.97
C ASN A 280 1.67 9.16 17.43
N PHE A 281 0.71 9.70 18.16
CA PHE A 281 0.52 9.46 19.60
C PHE A 281 0.45 7.98 19.96
N PHE A 282 -0.22 7.18 19.13
CA PHE A 282 -0.36 5.73 19.33
C PHE A 282 0.85 4.91 18.83
N ASN A 283 1.86 5.57 18.27
CA ASN A 283 3.01 4.91 17.65
C ASN A 283 2.58 3.86 16.62
N ALA A 284 1.58 4.23 15.80
CA ALA A 284 1.07 3.36 14.75
C ALA A 284 2.07 3.30 13.60
N PHE A 285 2.50 2.10 13.23
CA PHE A 285 3.36 1.87 12.07
C PHE A 285 3.13 0.47 11.52
N GLN A 286 3.62 0.24 10.34
CA GLN A 286 3.64 -1.09 9.75
C GLN A 286 4.50 -2.01 10.62
N SER A 287 3.97 -3.18 11.00
CA SER A 287 4.67 -4.15 11.85
C SER A 287 5.18 -5.38 11.08
N ASP A 288 4.88 -5.46 9.80
CA ASP A 288 5.13 -6.61 8.92
C ASP A 288 5.98 -6.24 7.70
N TYR A 289 6.84 -5.23 7.85
CA TYR A 289 7.82 -4.88 6.82
C TYR A 289 8.99 -5.86 6.81
N ASP A 290 9.60 -6.01 5.64
CA ASP A 290 10.72 -6.91 5.44
C ASP A 290 12.02 -6.36 6.01
N PHE A 291 12.92 -7.26 6.38
CA PHE A 291 14.26 -6.95 6.88
C PHE A 291 15.33 -7.55 5.97
N GLY A 292 16.55 -7.09 6.14
CA GLY A 292 17.73 -7.66 5.50
C GLY A 292 18.00 -7.12 4.10
N PRO A 293 19.04 -7.68 3.43
CA PRO A 293 19.49 -7.18 2.13
C PRO A 293 18.50 -7.43 1.00
N ASP A 294 17.75 -8.52 1.06
CA ASP A 294 16.81 -8.95 0.01
C ASP A 294 15.36 -8.55 0.28
N ARG A 295 15.15 -7.63 1.25
CA ARG A 295 13.81 -7.13 1.57
C ARG A 295 13.15 -6.49 0.37
N ASP A 296 11.83 -6.64 0.24
CA ASP A 296 11.05 -5.81 -0.67
C ASP A 296 10.94 -4.38 -0.12
N SER A 297 11.82 -3.51 -0.60
CA SER A 297 11.78 -2.09 -0.24
C SER A 297 10.50 -1.38 -0.72
N GLY A 298 9.77 -1.98 -1.65
CA GLY A 298 8.46 -1.52 -2.12
C GLY A 298 7.32 -1.86 -1.16
N TYR A 299 7.50 -2.81 -0.25
CA TYR A 299 6.47 -3.24 0.70
C TYR A 299 6.39 -2.32 1.93
N ILE A 300 6.26 -1.03 1.69
CA ILE A 300 6.04 0.00 2.71
C ILE A 300 4.70 0.69 2.43
N TYR A 301 3.77 0.63 3.38
CA TYR A 301 2.40 1.12 3.21
C TYR A 301 1.80 1.84 4.43
N GLY A 302 2.47 1.78 5.57
CA GLY A 302 2.02 2.40 6.82
C GLY A 302 2.75 3.70 7.14
N PRO A 303 2.43 4.35 8.27
CA PRO A 303 3.17 5.49 8.75
C PRO A 303 4.66 5.16 8.93
N THR A 304 5.53 6.05 8.45
CA THR A 304 6.98 5.86 8.48
C THR A 304 7.67 6.63 9.61
N ILE A 305 6.95 7.57 10.23
CA ILE A 305 7.47 8.40 11.32
C ILE A 305 6.95 7.82 12.64
N PRO A 306 7.86 7.40 13.56
CA PRO A 306 7.47 6.95 14.88
C PRO A 306 6.89 8.09 15.71
N ARG A 307 6.29 7.75 16.86
CA ARG A 307 5.87 8.75 17.82
C ARG A 307 7.01 9.71 18.16
N SER A 308 6.77 11.00 17.97
CA SER A 308 7.76 12.04 18.20
C SER A 308 7.14 13.22 18.92
N GLY A 309 7.86 13.76 19.90
CA GLY A 309 7.50 14.99 20.57
C GLY A 309 8.34 16.15 20.06
N TYR A 310 7.77 17.33 20.05
CA TYR A 310 8.46 18.56 19.67
C TYR A 310 8.03 19.74 20.54
N PHE A 311 8.91 20.73 20.66
CA PHE A 311 8.57 22.02 21.22
C PHE A 311 9.30 23.13 20.45
N GLY A 312 8.78 24.35 20.54
CA GLY A 312 9.42 25.49 19.89
C GLY A 312 8.89 26.83 20.39
N VAL A 313 9.59 27.87 19.96
CA VAL A 313 9.28 29.26 20.23
C VAL A 313 9.28 30.03 18.93
N LYS A 314 8.23 30.79 18.68
CA LYS A 314 8.12 31.69 17.52
C LYS A 314 8.04 33.12 17.99
N PHE A 315 8.92 33.96 17.48
CA PHE A 315 8.90 35.40 17.69
C PHE A 315 8.34 36.10 16.45
N THR A 316 7.44 37.06 16.66
CA THR A 316 6.89 37.92 15.60
C THR A 316 7.05 39.38 16.05
N PHE A 317 7.72 40.18 15.22
CA PHE A 317 8.02 41.59 15.45
C PHE A 317 7.16 42.49 14.59
#